data_e52fece967ff1ec29e340b7db937c187
#
_entry.id   e52fece967ff1ec29e340b7db937c187
#
_cell.length_a   1.000
_cell.length_b   1.000
_cell.length_c   1.000
_cell.angle_alpha   90.00
_cell.angle_beta   90.00
_cell.angle_gamma   90.00
#
_symmetry.space_group_name_H-M   'P 1'
#
loop_
_entity.id
_entity.type
_entity.pdbx_description
1 polymer ?
#
loop_
_entity_poly.entity_id
_entity_poly.type
_entity_poly.pdbx_seq_one_letter_code
_entity_poly.pdbx_strand_id
1 'polypeptide(L)'
;TSVDQYIKVIAEIAVEEWRFRRTFERIAKMLDDTDSQKFKSQYSWFSKKVEAALNTAGLRVVNFEQQDYDAGMPVFALNLDDFEPNESLVVTQMIEPVIMADNKVQKTGTVILRRREE
;
A
#
# COMPACT_ATOMS: atom_id res chain seq x y z
N THR A 1 18.68 0.50 17.99
CA THR A 1 19.05 -0.86 18.31
C THR A 1 18.85 -1.76 17.11
N SER A 2 19.40 -2.95 17.19
CA SER A 2 19.30 -3.92 16.11
C SER A 2 17.83 -4.31 15.80
N VAL A 3 16.96 -4.39 16.82
CA VAL A 3 15.56 -4.75 16.63
C VAL A 3 14.85 -3.68 15.80
N ASP A 4 15.03 -2.41 16.14
CA ASP A 4 14.41 -1.31 15.40
C ASP A 4 14.92 -1.23 13.97
N GLN A 5 16.20 -1.50 13.77
CA GLN A 5 16.81 -1.53 12.43
C GLN A 5 16.21 -2.67 11.58
N TYR A 6 16.00 -3.84 12.16
CA TYR A 6 15.42 -4.97 11.46
C TYR A 6 13.97 -4.69 11.06
N ILE A 7 13.19 -4.11 11.97
CA ILE A 7 11.80 -3.74 11.68
C ILE A 7 11.76 -2.73 10.53
N LYS A 8 12.65 -1.73 10.55
CA LYS A 8 12.73 -0.72 9.51
C LYS A 8 13.06 -1.33 8.15
N VAL A 9 14.03 -2.24 8.11
CA VAL A 9 14.42 -2.92 6.86
C VAL A 9 13.28 -3.79 6.34
N ILE A 10 12.61 -4.53 7.20
CA ILE A 10 11.46 -5.36 6.80
C ILE A 10 10.36 -4.48 6.24
N ALA A 11 10.07 -3.33 6.86
CA ALA A 11 9.06 -2.40 6.37
C ALA A 11 9.42 -1.85 4.98
N GLU A 12 10.69 -1.54 4.74
CA GLU A 12 11.16 -1.07 3.44
C GLU A 12 10.97 -2.16 2.36
N ILE A 13 11.26 -3.40 2.69
CA ILE A 13 11.05 -4.53 1.77
C ILE A 13 9.56 -4.69 1.48
N ALA A 14 8.70 -4.54 2.48
CA ALA A 14 7.26 -4.63 2.31
C ALA A 14 6.74 -3.56 1.35
N VAL A 15 7.26 -2.35 1.43
CA VAL A 15 6.89 -1.26 0.52
C VAL A 15 7.28 -1.60 -0.92
N GLU A 16 8.48 -2.14 -1.12
CA GLU A 16 8.94 -2.51 -2.46
C GLU A 16 8.17 -3.69 -3.02
N GLU A 17 7.80 -4.66 -2.18
CA GLU A 17 6.91 -5.76 -2.60
C GLU A 17 5.55 -5.22 -3.05
N TRP A 18 4.98 -4.28 -2.29
CA TRP A 18 3.72 -3.63 -2.65
C TRP A 18 3.81 -2.95 -4.02
N ARG A 19 4.86 -2.19 -4.26
CA ARG A 19 5.05 -1.49 -5.54
C ARG A 19 5.20 -2.47 -6.69
N PHE A 20 5.98 -3.53 -6.49
CA PHE A 20 6.15 -4.58 -7.48
C PHE A 20 4.82 -5.28 -7.77
N ARG A 21 4.02 -5.52 -6.73
CA ARG A 21 2.69 -6.12 -6.86
C ARG A 21 1.81 -5.31 -7.79
N ARG A 22 1.79 -4.01 -7.63
CA ARG A 22 0.97 -3.12 -8.47
C ARG A 22 1.38 -3.21 -9.93
N THR A 23 2.67 -3.21 -10.19
CA THR A 23 3.19 -3.33 -11.55
C THR A 23 2.85 -4.69 -12.14
N PHE A 24 3.02 -5.74 -11.37
CA PHE A 24 2.77 -7.11 -11.82
C PHE A 24 1.29 -7.33 -12.14
N GLU A 25 0.39 -6.82 -11.31
CA GLU A 25 -1.05 -6.90 -11.57
C GLU A 25 -1.43 -6.19 -12.87
N ARG A 26 -0.80 -5.04 -13.15
CA ARG A 26 -1.06 -4.30 -14.36
C ARG A 26 -0.62 -5.08 -15.59
N ILE A 27 0.54 -5.71 -15.53
CA ILE A 27 1.06 -6.55 -16.62
C ILE A 27 0.17 -7.75 -16.82
N ALA A 28 -0.27 -8.39 -15.74
CA ALA A 28 -1.12 -9.59 -15.81
C ALA A 28 -2.43 -9.32 -16.53
N LYS A 29 -2.96 -8.09 -16.42
CA LYS A 29 -4.20 -7.71 -17.11
C LYS A 29 -4.04 -7.64 -18.62
N MET A 30 -2.82 -7.52 -19.12
CA MET A 30 -2.53 -7.45 -20.56
C MET A 30 -2.36 -8.83 -21.20
N LEU A 31 -2.33 -9.88 -20.39
CA LEU A 31 -2.14 -11.25 -20.86
C LEU A 31 -3.49 -11.89 -21.18
N ASP A 32 -3.46 -12.99 -21.97
CA ASP A 32 -4.66 -13.78 -22.17
C ASP A 32 -5.09 -14.47 -20.87
N ASP A 33 -6.32 -15.01 -20.84
CA ASP A 33 -6.89 -15.55 -19.61
C ASP A 33 -6.05 -16.70 -19.02
N THR A 34 -5.49 -17.55 -19.88
CA THR A 34 -4.70 -18.69 -19.41
C THR A 34 -3.39 -18.24 -18.76
N ASP A 35 -2.65 -17.37 -19.45
CA ASP A 35 -1.39 -16.83 -18.92
C ASP A 35 -1.62 -15.94 -17.73
N SER A 36 -2.69 -15.14 -17.75
CA SER A 36 -3.04 -14.26 -16.64
C SER A 36 -3.29 -15.06 -15.36
N GLN A 37 -4.02 -16.17 -15.44
CA GLN A 37 -4.27 -17.02 -14.28
C GLN A 37 -3.00 -17.66 -13.74
N LYS A 38 -2.12 -18.07 -14.63
CA LYS A 38 -0.84 -18.67 -14.26
C LYS A 38 0.02 -17.69 -13.48
N PHE A 39 0.14 -16.47 -13.98
CA PHE A 39 0.87 -15.42 -13.30
C PHE A 39 0.22 -15.04 -11.97
N LYS A 40 -1.11 -14.94 -11.94
CA LYS A 40 -1.83 -14.62 -10.71
C LYS A 40 -1.61 -15.66 -9.63
N SER A 41 -1.55 -16.94 -9.99
CA SER A 41 -1.30 -18.01 -9.02
C SER A 41 0.08 -17.91 -8.39
N GLN A 42 1.12 -17.71 -9.22
CA GLN A 42 2.49 -17.55 -8.74
C GLN A 42 2.63 -16.33 -7.85
N TYR A 43 2.06 -15.23 -8.28
CA TYR A 43 2.08 -13.97 -7.57
C TYR A 43 1.33 -14.07 -6.23
N SER A 44 0.15 -14.71 -6.23
CA SER A 44 -0.64 -14.90 -5.02
C SER A 44 0.12 -15.69 -3.96
N TRP A 45 0.84 -16.75 -4.39
CA TRP A 45 1.66 -17.54 -3.48
C TRP A 45 2.77 -16.68 -2.85
N PHE A 46 3.48 -15.91 -3.66
CA PHE A 46 4.54 -15.02 -3.19
C PHE A 46 3.99 -13.99 -2.20
N SER A 47 2.89 -13.36 -2.56
CA SER A 47 2.24 -12.34 -1.74
C SER A 47 1.83 -12.88 -0.37
N LYS A 48 1.26 -14.07 -0.34
CA LYS A 48 0.87 -14.73 0.92
C LYS A 48 2.06 -15.04 1.80
N LYS A 49 3.18 -15.43 1.20
CA LYS A 49 4.41 -15.70 1.94
C LYS A 49 4.97 -14.42 2.56
N VAL A 50 4.94 -13.32 1.81
CA VAL A 50 5.39 -12.02 2.33
C VAL A 50 4.49 -11.58 3.49
N GLU A 51 3.17 -11.69 3.33
CA GLU A 51 2.23 -11.32 4.40
C GLU A 51 2.45 -12.16 5.66
N ALA A 52 2.68 -13.45 5.51
CA ALA A 52 2.96 -14.32 6.65
C ALA A 52 4.24 -13.92 7.37
N ALA A 53 5.28 -13.56 6.62
CA ALA A 53 6.53 -13.10 7.19
C ALA A 53 6.34 -11.77 7.94
N LEU A 54 5.56 -10.85 7.37
CA LEU A 54 5.24 -9.58 8.02
C LEU A 54 4.48 -9.82 9.33
N ASN A 55 3.49 -10.71 9.31
CA ASN A 55 2.73 -11.04 10.52
C ASN A 55 3.64 -11.61 11.61
N THR A 56 4.59 -12.45 11.24
CA THR A 56 5.56 -13.00 12.19
C THR A 56 6.38 -11.88 12.85
N ALA A 57 6.69 -10.83 12.10
CA ALA A 57 7.42 -9.67 12.63
C ALA A 57 6.51 -8.66 13.36
N GLY A 58 5.21 -8.95 13.44
CA GLY A 58 4.25 -8.03 14.07
C GLY A 58 3.90 -6.83 13.21
N LEU A 59 4.08 -6.93 11.90
CA LEU A 59 3.82 -5.83 10.97
C LEU A 59 2.61 -6.13 10.10
N ARG A 60 1.94 -5.08 9.65
CA ARG A 60 0.84 -5.20 8.69
C ARG A 60 0.85 -4.05 7.71
N VAL A 61 0.39 -4.33 6.50
CA VAL A 61 0.24 -3.34 5.43
C VAL A 61 -1.19 -2.81 5.47
N VAL A 62 -1.34 -1.49 5.43
CA VAL A 62 -2.67 -0.86 5.46
C VAL A 62 -2.88 -0.10 4.16
N ASN A 63 -4.01 -0.37 3.52
CA ASN A 63 -4.43 0.23 2.26
C ASN A 63 -5.67 1.10 2.50
N PHE A 64 -5.58 2.39 2.16
CA PHE A 64 -6.67 3.33 2.33
C PHE A 64 -7.39 3.67 1.02
N GLU A 65 -7.12 2.96 -0.07
CA GLU A 65 -7.73 3.26 -1.36
C GLU A 65 -9.25 3.22 -1.26
N GLN A 66 -9.90 4.20 -1.87
CA GLN A 66 -11.36 4.39 -1.92
C GLN A 66 -11.97 4.78 -0.58
N GLN A 67 -11.17 5.11 0.42
CA GLN A 67 -11.67 5.62 1.70
C GLN A 67 -11.61 7.14 1.72
N ASP A 68 -12.49 7.74 2.51
CA ASP A 68 -12.50 9.19 2.70
C ASP A 68 -11.16 9.61 3.31
N TYR A 69 -10.59 10.67 2.74
CA TYR A 69 -9.34 11.23 3.24
C TYR A 69 -9.60 12.00 4.53
N ASP A 70 -8.71 11.79 5.50
CA ASP A 70 -8.73 12.50 6.78
C ASP A 70 -7.30 12.92 7.08
N ALA A 71 -7.13 14.17 7.50
CA ALA A 71 -5.81 14.71 7.84
C ALA A 71 -5.10 13.93 8.95
N GLY A 72 -5.84 13.13 9.74
CA GLY A 72 -5.27 12.26 10.76
C GLY A 72 -4.69 10.95 10.23
N MET A 73 -4.92 10.63 8.96
CA MET A 73 -4.35 9.42 8.36
C MET A 73 -2.83 9.51 8.27
N PRO A 74 -2.12 8.39 8.47
CA PRO A 74 -0.65 8.36 8.36
C PRO A 74 -0.19 8.28 6.91
N VAL A 75 -0.60 9.27 6.09
CA VAL A 75 -0.28 9.32 4.67
C VAL A 75 0.15 10.73 4.28
N PHE A 76 0.99 10.81 3.26
CA PHE A 76 1.35 12.06 2.61
C PHE A 76 0.64 12.13 1.27
N ALA A 77 -0.18 13.16 1.07
CA ALA A 77 -0.92 13.37 -0.17
C ALA A 77 -0.11 14.24 -1.11
N LEU A 78 0.22 13.69 -2.28
CA LEU A 78 1.07 14.39 -3.25
C LEU A 78 0.39 15.59 -3.89
N ASN A 79 -0.94 15.55 -4.01
CA ASN A 79 -1.71 16.58 -4.72
C ASN A 79 -2.67 17.35 -3.82
N LEU A 80 -2.38 17.41 -2.52
CA LEU A 80 -3.26 18.11 -1.57
C LEU A 80 -3.47 19.57 -1.94
N ASP A 81 -2.44 20.22 -2.47
CA ASP A 81 -2.48 21.64 -2.85
C ASP A 81 -3.43 21.93 -4.02
N ASP A 82 -3.89 20.90 -4.74
CA ASP A 82 -4.85 21.07 -5.84
C ASP A 82 -6.28 21.33 -5.35
N PHE A 83 -6.53 21.24 -4.04
CA PHE A 83 -7.87 21.28 -3.48
C PHE A 83 -7.99 22.39 -2.43
N GLU A 84 -9.23 22.84 -2.23
CA GLU A 84 -9.53 23.80 -1.17
C GLU A 84 -9.55 23.08 0.18
N PRO A 85 -9.24 23.80 1.29
CA PRO A 85 -9.13 23.15 2.61
C PRO A 85 -10.40 22.46 3.10
N ASN A 86 -11.56 22.88 2.63
CA ASN A 86 -12.85 22.36 3.11
C ASN A 86 -13.50 21.35 2.16
N GLU A 87 -12.81 20.94 1.10
CA GLU A 87 -13.36 19.95 0.17
C GLU A 87 -13.31 18.55 0.77
N SER A 88 -14.32 17.76 0.45
CA SER A 88 -14.37 16.34 0.82
C SER A 88 -13.58 15.56 -0.20
N LEU A 89 -12.55 14.84 0.25
CA LEU A 89 -11.61 14.14 -0.61
C LEU A 89 -11.61 12.64 -0.32
N VAL A 90 -11.22 11.87 -1.33
CA VAL A 90 -11.12 10.41 -1.25
C VAL A 90 -9.73 10.01 -1.73
N VAL A 91 -9.15 9.00 -1.10
CA VAL A 91 -7.89 8.40 -1.54
C VAL A 91 -8.17 7.61 -2.82
N THR A 92 -7.68 8.09 -3.95
CA THR A 92 -7.91 7.41 -5.22
C THR A 92 -6.85 6.36 -5.51
N GLN A 93 -5.63 6.57 -5.02
CA GLN A 93 -4.52 5.64 -5.27
C GLN A 93 -3.48 5.74 -4.16
N MET A 94 -2.98 4.60 -3.71
CA MET A 94 -1.81 4.55 -2.84
C MET A 94 -0.57 4.26 -3.70
N ILE A 95 0.37 5.19 -3.66
CA ILE A 95 1.67 5.03 -4.33
C ILE A 95 2.58 4.16 -3.48
N GLU A 96 2.55 4.39 -2.15
CA GLU A 96 3.25 3.57 -1.18
C GLU A 96 2.28 3.24 -0.05
N PRO A 97 2.31 2.01 0.48
CA PRO A 97 1.38 1.63 1.55
C PRO A 97 1.83 2.16 2.90
N VAL A 98 0.91 2.13 3.86
CA VAL A 98 1.22 2.37 5.26
C VAL A 98 1.64 1.04 5.89
N ILE A 99 2.70 1.05 6.69
CA ILE A 99 3.13 -0.12 7.45
C ILE A 99 2.93 0.18 8.94
N MET A 100 2.18 -0.68 9.61
CA MET A 100 1.88 -0.56 11.03
C MET A 100 2.50 -1.71 11.82
N ALA A 101 2.96 -1.41 13.03
CA ALA A 101 3.32 -2.41 14.02
C ALA A 101 2.44 -2.15 15.24
N ASP A 102 1.47 -3.03 15.49
CA ASP A 102 0.41 -2.83 16.48
C ASP A 102 -0.32 -1.52 16.15
N ASN A 103 -0.33 -0.55 17.07
CA ASN A 103 -0.98 0.74 16.85
C ASN A 103 0.02 1.84 16.43
N LYS A 104 1.24 1.45 16.13
CA LYS A 104 2.32 2.40 15.83
C LYS A 104 2.62 2.41 14.33
N VAL A 105 2.74 3.60 13.75
CA VAL A 105 3.13 3.74 12.33
C VAL A 105 4.62 3.50 12.19
N GLN A 106 4.98 2.50 11.40
CA GLN A 106 6.38 2.23 11.07
C GLN A 106 6.79 2.92 9.77
N LYS A 107 5.86 3.06 8.85
CA LYS A 107 6.11 3.74 7.58
C LYS A 107 4.85 4.48 7.15
N THR A 108 5.00 5.78 6.88
CA THR A 108 3.92 6.61 6.34
C THR A 108 3.71 6.28 4.87
N GLY A 109 2.45 6.21 4.45
CA GLY A 109 2.12 5.96 3.05
C GLY A 109 2.14 7.23 2.20
N THR A 110 2.02 7.06 0.89
CA THR A 110 1.94 8.16 -0.06
C THR A 110 0.73 7.94 -0.94
N VAL A 111 -0.12 8.96 -1.10
CA VAL A 111 -1.41 8.82 -1.77
C VAL A 111 -1.64 9.94 -2.78
N ILE A 112 -2.57 9.66 -3.70
CA ILE A 112 -3.18 10.63 -4.61
C ILE A 112 -4.65 10.75 -4.23
N LEU A 113 -5.14 11.98 -4.20
CA LEU A 113 -6.52 12.29 -3.79
C LEU A 113 -7.36 12.73 -4.99
N ARG A 114 -8.68 12.57 -4.85
CA ARG A 114 -9.66 13.16 -5.76
C ARG A 114 -10.83 13.72 -4.94
N ARG A 115 -11.61 14.58 -5.58
CA ARG A 115 -12.84 15.07 -4.95
C ARG A 115 -13.82 13.91 -4.81
N ARG A 116 -14.52 13.92 -3.70
CA ARG A 116 -15.59 12.96 -3.47
C ARG A 116 -16.74 13.28 -4.41
N GLU A 117 -17.22 12.28 -5.13
CA GLU A 117 -18.40 12.42 -5.98
C GLU A 117 -19.66 12.34 -5.12
N GLU A 118 -20.61 13.19 -5.46
CA GLU A 118 -21.91 13.16 -4.80
C GLU A 118 -22.85 12.14 -5.41
#